data_be0616aa0f26b4cc6dec0b48cb04ca57
#
_entry.id   be0616aa0f26b4cc6dec0b48cb04ca57
#
_cell.length_a   1.000
_cell.length_b   1.000
_cell.length_c   1.000
_cell.angle_alpha   90.00
_cell.angle_beta   90.00
_cell.angle_gamma   90.00
#
_symmetry.space_group_name_H-M   'P 1'
#
loop_
_entity.id
_entity.type
_entity.pdbx_description
1 polymer ?
#
loop_
_entity_poly.entity_id
_entity_poly.type
_entity_poly.pdbx_seq_one_letter_code
_entity_poly.pdbx_strand_id
1 'polypeptide(L)'
;MFDTFQSHLVIEGYLVAESGLRVGTGRSAELVGTELPVIRDQHDHPFIPGSSLKGALRGHLEVMVRGMVPGGIDLRHLACDPTDDKELCVDADRMRALKDKYGDDDAGLTTVLAEELCLVCQTFGSPWWASPVRVRDLLVVTDEWFGQFDVRDGVAIDRDKGTAADGKLYNYEVVPAGTRFELHIEAENLDKWQRGLLWLGLRALERGDVAVGGFTSRGLGWVRLEDREAQLFEGAQVLLDLMSGAEAGEPIDDEQAKSWVNAFRAELQKRGVQDA
;
A
#
# COMPACT_ATOMS: atom_id res chain seq x y z
N MET A 1 18.75 -11.88 2.98
CA MET A 1 17.77 -11.17 2.14
C MET A 1 18.03 -9.67 2.12
N PHE A 2 18.21 -9.02 3.27
CA PHE A 2 18.46 -7.56 3.38
C PHE A 2 19.95 -7.17 3.48
N ASP A 3 20.83 -8.15 3.51
CA ASP A 3 22.29 -8.03 3.61
C ASP A 3 22.98 -7.99 2.23
N THR A 4 22.27 -8.29 1.17
CA THR A 4 22.74 -8.23 -0.21
C THR A 4 21.78 -7.47 -1.08
N PHE A 5 22.30 -6.57 -1.92
CA PHE A 5 21.51 -5.83 -2.90
C PHE A 5 21.61 -6.54 -4.26
N GLN A 6 20.53 -7.14 -4.72
CA GLN A 6 20.48 -7.95 -5.94
C GLN A 6 19.66 -7.32 -7.06
N SER A 7 18.55 -6.66 -6.67
CA SER A 7 17.67 -5.99 -7.62
C SER A 7 16.95 -4.81 -6.97
N HIS A 8 16.65 -3.81 -7.80
CA HIS A 8 15.92 -2.61 -7.41
C HIS A 8 14.85 -2.30 -8.46
N LEU A 9 13.60 -2.23 -8.03
CA LEU A 9 12.47 -1.85 -8.86
C LEU A 9 12.02 -0.46 -8.43
N VAL A 10 11.97 0.46 -9.37
CA VAL A 10 11.47 1.83 -9.17
C VAL A 10 10.20 2.02 -9.98
N ILE A 11 9.18 2.58 -9.37
CA ILE A 11 7.89 2.86 -9.98
C ILE A 11 7.56 4.31 -9.68
N GLU A 12 7.34 5.08 -10.73
CA GLU A 12 6.98 6.50 -10.68
C GLU A 12 5.69 6.76 -11.45
N GLY A 13 5.08 7.91 -11.22
CA GLY A 13 3.84 8.32 -11.87
C GLY A 13 3.10 9.36 -11.04
N TYR A 14 1.82 9.50 -11.32
CA TYR A 14 0.96 10.42 -10.59
C TYR A 14 -0.26 9.71 -10.05
N LEU A 15 -0.55 9.92 -8.77
CA LEU A 15 -1.81 9.50 -8.17
C LEU A 15 -2.79 10.65 -8.24
N VAL A 16 -3.84 10.49 -9.02
CA VAL A 16 -4.86 11.52 -9.26
C VAL A 16 -6.08 11.25 -8.40
N ALA A 17 -6.56 12.23 -7.67
CA ALA A 17 -7.79 12.16 -6.91
C ALA A 17 -9.00 12.21 -7.85
N GLU A 18 -9.68 11.08 -8.11
CA GLU A 18 -10.90 11.03 -8.93
C GLU A 18 -12.12 11.60 -8.20
N SER A 19 -12.13 11.48 -6.88
CA SER A 19 -13.10 12.12 -5.99
C SER A 19 -12.39 12.96 -4.96
N GLY A 20 -13.13 13.74 -4.18
CA GLY A 20 -12.52 14.45 -3.07
C GLY A 20 -11.71 13.51 -2.18
N LEU A 21 -10.51 13.90 -1.77
CA LEU A 21 -9.60 13.07 -0.97
C LEU A 21 -9.49 13.63 0.45
N ARG A 22 -9.54 12.75 1.45
CA ARG A 22 -9.33 13.12 2.83
C ARG A 22 -8.38 12.14 3.53
N VAL A 23 -7.14 12.56 3.69
CA VAL A 23 -6.21 11.95 4.64
C VAL A 23 -6.10 12.91 5.83
N GLY A 24 -6.71 12.55 6.95
CA GLY A 24 -6.85 13.46 8.09
C GLY A 24 -5.78 13.24 9.15
N THR A 25 -5.48 14.31 9.91
CA THR A 25 -4.59 14.27 11.08
C THR A 25 -5.31 13.85 12.38
N GLY A 26 -6.60 13.53 12.29
CA GLY A 26 -7.47 13.34 13.44
C GLY A 26 -8.35 14.57 13.69
N ARG A 27 -8.81 14.74 14.92
CA ARG A 27 -9.62 15.90 15.32
C ARG A 27 -8.70 17.05 15.74
N SER A 28 -8.91 18.23 15.18
CA SER A 28 -8.18 19.42 15.60
C SER A 28 -8.58 19.83 17.03
N ALA A 29 -7.60 20.27 17.81
CA ALA A 29 -7.80 20.90 19.11
C ALA A 29 -7.83 22.42 19.02
N GLU A 30 -7.72 23.00 17.82
CA GLU A 30 -7.71 24.43 17.60
C GLU A 30 -9.12 25.03 17.81
N LEU A 31 -9.16 26.23 18.38
CA LEU A 31 -10.41 26.95 18.63
C LEU A 31 -11.03 27.57 17.37
N VAL A 32 -10.24 27.73 16.32
CA VAL A 32 -10.63 28.33 15.04
C VAL A 32 -10.14 27.43 13.93
N GLY A 33 -11.00 27.12 12.96
CA GLY A 33 -10.67 26.28 11.81
C GLY A 33 -11.64 25.10 11.66
N THR A 34 -11.25 24.15 10.85
CA THR A 34 -12.04 22.93 10.55
C THR A 34 -11.80 21.88 11.63
N GLU A 35 -12.87 21.24 12.12
CA GLU A 35 -12.77 20.20 13.16
C GLU A 35 -11.94 19.00 12.72
N LEU A 36 -12.00 18.67 11.44
CA LEU A 36 -11.32 17.53 10.85
C LEU A 36 -10.47 17.96 9.64
N PRO A 37 -9.27 18.54 9.87
CA PRO A 37 -8.40 19.02 8.81
C PRO A 37 -7.77 17.87 8.02
N VAL A 38 -7.29 18.18 6.81
CA VAL A 38 -6.42 17.34 5.98
C VAL A 38 -4.98 17.47 6.44
N ILE A 39 -4.19 16.42 6.31
CA ILE A 39 -2.74 16.46 6.56
C ILE A 39 -2.05 17.35 5.52
N ARG A 40 -1.09 18.16 5.99
CA ARG A 40 -0.35 19.14 5.18
C ARG A 40 1.12 19.15 5.55
N ASP A 41 1.93 19.58 4.61
CA ASP A 41 3.33 19.88 4.85
C ASP A 41 3.54 21.27 5.51
N GLN A 42 4.79 21.66 5.68
CA GLN A 42 5.16 22.96 6.26
C GLN A 42 4.79 24.18 5.38
N HIS A 43 4.43 23.96 4.11
CA HIS A 43 4.02 24.98 3.16
C HIS A 43 2.50 25.03 2.97
N ASP A 44 1.76 24.36 3.82
CA ASP A 44 0.30 24.21 3.77
C ASP A 44 -0.22 23.44 2.54
N HIS A 45 0.64 22.64 1.92
CA HIS A 45 0.29 21.77 0.80
C HIS A 45 -0.20 20.41 1.31
N PRO A 46 -1.29 19.86 0.72
CA PRO A 46 -1.72 18.50 1.06
C PRO A 46 -0.72 17.49 0.55
N PHE A 47 -0.55 16.41 1.28
CA PHE A 47 0.18 15.25 0.82
C PHE A 47 -0.50 13.95 1.24
N ILE A 48 -0.16 12.85 0.59
CA ILE A 48 -0.62 11.52 0.98
C ILE A 48 0.56 10.81 1.64
N PRO A 49 0.51 10.49 2.96
CA PRO A 49 1.56 9.69 3.57
C PRO A 49 1.77 8.37 2.83
N GLY A 50 3.00 8.01 2.55
CA GLY A 50 3.34 6.75 1.88
C GLY A 50 2.78 5.54 2.62
N SER A 51 2.71 5.60 3.95
CA SER A 51 2.06 4.59 4.79
C SER A 51 0.57 4.45 4.50
N SER A 52 -0.14 5.54 4.18
CA SER A 52 -1.57 5.53 3.86
C SER A 52 -1.83 4.84 2.52
N LEU A 53 -1.07 5.17 1.48
CA LEU A 53 -1.17 4.49 0.19
C LEU A 53 -0.76 3.02 0.30
N LYS A 54 0.37 2.74 0.97
CA LYS A 54 0.85 1.37 1.17
C LYS A 54 -0.18 0.52 1.92
N GLY A 55 -0.80 1.07 2.96
CA GLY A 55 -1.86 0.38 3.72
C GLY A 55 -3.11 0.12 2.89
N ALA A 56 -3.56 1.09 2.10
CA ALA A 56 -4.71 0.94 1.21
C ALA A 56 -4.45 -0.12 0.13
N LEU A 57 -3.26 -0.09 -0.50
CA LEU A 57 -2.85 -1.05 -1.50
C LEU A 57 -2.74 -2.46 -0.93
N ARG A 58 -2.10 -2.60 0.24
CA ARG A 58 -2.00 -3.86 0.97
C ARG A 58 -3.38 -4.43 1.29
N GLY A 59 -4.28 -3.64 1.89
CA GLY A 59 -5.63 -4.08 2.24
C GLY A 59 -6.44 -4.52 1.02
N HIS A 60 -6.32 -3.81 -0.10
CA HIS A 60 -6.94 -4.21 -1.36
C HIS A 60 -6.42 -5.56 -1.85
N LEU A 61 -5.11 -5.77 -1.85
CA LEU A 61 -4.49 -7.03 -2.26
C LEU A 61 -4.82 -8.19 -1.31
N GLU A 62 -4.91 -7.94 0.00
CA GLU A 62 -5.36 -8.94 0.98
C GLU A 62 -6.77 -9.45 0.66
N VAL A 63 -7.70 -8.53 0.37
CA VAL A 63 -9.08 -8.90 -0.02
C VAL A 63 -9.09 -9.68 -1.33
N MET A 64 -8.32 -9.23 -2.34
CA MET A 64 -8.21 -9.94 -3.62
C MET A 64 -7.67 -11.35 -3.45
N VAL A 65 -6.56 -11.52 -2.73
CA VAL A 65 -5.93 -12.83 -2.51
C VAL A 65 -6.86 -13.76 -1.75
N ARG A 66 -7.54 -13.28 -0.70
CA ARG A 66 -8.53 -14.07 0.04
C ARG A 66 -9.71 -14.48 -0.84
N GLY A 67 -10.15 -13.61 -1.76
CA GLY A 67 -11.27 -13.88 -2.68
C GLY A 67 -10.95 -14.92 -3.77
N MET A 68 -9.67 -15.19 -4.05
CA MET A 68 -9.24 -16.22 -5.02
C MET A 68 -9.30 -17.64 -4.48
N VAL A 69 -9.57 -17.82 -3.17
CA VAL A 69 -9.47 -19.11 -2.50
C VAL A 69 -10.85 -19.76 -2.38
N PRO A 70 -11.03 -21.00 -2.87
CA PRO A 70 -12.22 -21.78 -2.59
C PRO A 70 -12.37 -22.03 -1.07
N GLY A 71 -13.60 -22.06 -0.57
CA GLY A 71 -13.86 -22.26 0.85
C GLY A 71 -13.19 -23.54 1.40
N GLY A 72 -12.58 -23.42 2.60
CA GLY A 72 -11.97 -24.55 3.32
C GLY A 72 -10.44 -24.55 3.38
N ILE A 73 -9.76 -23.59 2.76
CA ILE A 73 -8.30 -23.41 2.90
C ILE A 73 -8.04 -22.38 4.01
N ASP A 74 -7.00 -22.61 4.82
CA ASP A 74 -6.54 -21.62 5.80
C ASP A 74 -5.97 -20.39 5.09
N LEU A 75 -6.71 -19.29 5.13
CA LEU A 75 -6.36 -18.04 4.46
C LEU A 75 -5.11 -17.37 5.03
N ARG A 76 -4.72 -17.70 6.29
CA ARG A 76 -3.57 -17.07 6.96
C ARG A 76 -2.25 -17.30 6.23
N HIS A 77 -2.12 -18.40 5.47
CA HIS A 77 -0.92 -18.67 4.66
C HIS A 77 -0.85 -17.85 3.36
N LEU A 78 -1.94 -17.24 2.95
CA LEU A 78 -2.01 -16.44 1.73
C LEU A 78 -2.05 -14.96 2.04
N ALA A 79 -2.98 -14.54 2.90
CA ALA A 79 -3.15 -13.17 3.36
C ALA A 79 -3.76 -13.16 4.78
N CYS A 80 -2.94 -12.97 5.79
CA CYS A 80 -3.38 -12.87 7.19
C CYS A 80 -4.05 -11.51 7.49
N ASP A 81 -4.67 -11.38 8.65
CA ASP A 81 -5.09 -10.07 9.18
C ASP A 81 -4.00 -9.54 10.13
N PRO A 82 -3.26 -8.48 9.75
CA PRO A 82 -2.21 -7.92 10.60
C PRO A 82 -2.74 -7.12 11.79
N THR A 83 -4.05 -6.89 11.87
CA THR A 83 -4.69 -6.12 12.95
C THR A 83 -5.24 -7.01 14.06
N ASP A 84 -5.34 -8.32 13.84
CA ASP A 84 -5.74 -9.31 14.84
C ASP A 84 -4.57 -10.27 15.13
N ASP A 85 -4.04 -10.22 16.35
CA ASP A 85 -2.91 -11.07 16.78
C ASP A 85 -3.19 -12.58 16.61
N LYS A 86 -4.47 -13.00 16.63
CA LYS A 86 -4.86 -14.41 16.46
C LYS A 86 -4.93 -14.84 15.00
N GLU A 87 -5.08 -13.88 14.10
CA GLU A 87 -5.18 -14.09 12.66
C GLU A 87 -3.85 -13.84 11.93
N LEU A 88 -2.79 -13.46 12.67
CA LEU A 88 -1.46 -13.32 12.10
C LEU A 88 -0.94 -14.67 11.55
N CYS A 89 -0.25 -14.62 10.42
CA CYS A 89 0.42 -15.81 9.85
C CYS A 89 1.54 -16.32 10.76
N VAL A 90 2.26 -15.43 11.42
CA VAL A 90 3.24 -15.71 12.49
C VAL A 90 2.92 -14.81 13.67
N ASP A 91 2.33 -15.36 14.72
CA ASP A 91 2.03 -14.65 15.95
C ASP A 91 3.25 -14.56 16.90
N ALA A 92 3.08 -13.87 18.03
CA ALA A 92 4.16 -13.66 18.98
C ALA A 92 4.64 -14.97 19.65
N ASP A 93 3.74 -15.93 19.88
CA ASP A 93 4.11 -17.22 20.49
C ASP A 93 4.86 -18.09 19.50
N ARG A 94 4.43 -18.12 18.24
CA ARG A 94 5.16 -18.80 17.18
C ARG A 94 6.55 -18.20 16.99
N MET A 95 6.66 -16.87 16.94
CA MET A 95 7.96 -16.20 16.80
C MET A 95 8.88 -16.49 17.97
N ARG A 96 8.37 -16.57 19.21
CA ARG A 96 9.14 -16.95 20.38
C ARG A 96 9.70 -18.39 20.24
N ALA A 97 8.84 -19.34 19.84
CA ALA A 97 9.25 -20.72 19.62
C ALA A 97 10.31 -20.87 18.51
N LEU A 98 10.23 -20.06 17.45
CA LEU A 98 11.24 -20.03 16.40
C LEU A 98 12.59 -19.49 16.93
N LYS A 99 12.57 -18.40 17.69
CA LYS A 99 13.78 -17.85 18.31
C LYS A 99 14.43 -18.83 19.28
N ASP A 100 13.64 -19.50 20.10
CA ASP A 100 14.14 -20.51 21.04
C ASP A 100 14.78 -21.71 20.28
N LYS A 101 14.20 -22.10 19.13
CA LYS A 101 14.68 -23.21 18.31
C LYS A 101 15.98 -22.89 17.58
N TYR A 102 16.08 -21.69 16.99
CA TYR A 102 17.20 -21.32 16.12
C TYR A 102 18.32 -20.59 16.88
N GLY A 103 18.04 -20.01 18.06
CA GLY A 103 19.05 -19.33 18.88
C GLY A 103 19.81 -18.26 18.11
N ASP A 104 21.11 -18.47 17.95
CA ASP A 104 22.01 -17.56 17.22
C ASP A 104 22.11 -17.86 15.70
N ASP A 105 21.33 -18.82 15.19
CA ASP A 105 21.27 -19.11 13.76
C ASP A 105 20.28 -18.18 13.03
N ASP A 106 20.69 -16.95 12.81
CA ASP A 106 19.87 -15.91 12.12
C ASP A 106 19.51 -16.30 10.69
N ALA A 107 20.38 -17.04 9.99
CA ALA A 107 20.13 -17.48 8.61
C ALA A 107 19.03 -18.55 8.56
N GLY A 108 19.09 -19.54 9.46
CA GLY A 108 18.06 -20.57 9.60
C GLY A 108 16.73 -19.97 10.05
N LEU A 109 16.72 -19.03 11.00
CA LEU A 109 15.52 -18.32 11.44
C LEU A 109 14.89 -17.53 10.28
N THR A 110 15.70 -16.78 9.52
CA THR A 110 15.23 -16.00 8.37
C THR A 110 14.59 -16.89 7.32
N THR A 111 15.19 -18.02 7.01
CA THR A 111 14.67 -18.96 6.01
C THR A 111 13.30 -19.52 6.40
N VAL A 112 13.17 -20.01 7.64
CA VAL A 112 11.90 -20.59 8.11
C VAL A 112 10.84 -19.51 8.27
N LEU A 113 11.21 -18.33 8.73
CA LEU A 113 10.28 -17.20 8.82
C LEU A 113 9.73 -16.82 7.45
N ALA A 114 10.56 -16.79 6.40
CA ALA A 114 10.12 -16.54 5.04
C ALA A 114 9.11 -17.60 4.54
N GLU A 115 9.29 -18.87 4.91
CA GLU A 115 8.37 -19.97 4.54
C GLU A 115 7.02 -19.88 5.27
N GLU A 116 7.03 -19.47 6.55
CA GLU A 116 5.82 -19.39 7.38
C GLU A 116 4.99 -18.12 7.16
N LEU A 117 5.60 -17.04 6.66
CA LEU A 117 4.88 -15.81 6.36
C LEU A 117 3.91 -15.98 5.19
N CYS A 118 2.78 -15.31 5.25
CA CYS A 118 1.85 -15.22 4.13
C CYS A 118 2.43 -14.38 2.99
N LEU A 119 1.89 -14.53 1.78
CA LEU A 119 2.38 -13.85 0.57
C LEU A 119 2.38 -12.32 0.72
N VAL A 120 1.34 -11.79 1.34
CA VAL A 120 1.22 -10.33 1.53
C VAL A 120 2.23 -9.82 2.56
N CYS A 121 2.44 -10.55 3.68
CA CYS A 121 3.44 -10.18 4.69
C CYS A 121 4.87 -10.26 4.16
N GLN A 122 5.20 -11.24 3.32
CA GLN A 122 6.52 -11.32 2.67
C GLN A 122 6.78 -10.11 1.76
N THR A 123 5.74 -9.53 1.16
CA THR A 123 5.86 -8.42 0.22
C THR A 123 5.73 -7.06 0.92
N PHE A 124 4.77 -6.89 1.83
CA PHE A 124 4.46 -5.60 2.45
C PHE A 124 4.99 -5.44 3.89
N GLY A 125 5.58 -6.50 4.43
CA GLY A 125 6.13 -6.51 5.78
C GLY A 125 5.16 -7.07 6.82
N SER A 126 5.72 -7.40 7.99
CA SER A 126 4.99 -7.85 9.19
C SER A 126 5.71 -7.35 10.44
N PRO A 127 5.20 -7.58 11.66
CA PRO A 127 5.95 -7.24 12.89
C PRO A 127 7.34 -7.89 12.97
N TRP A 128 7.56 -8.99 12.23
CA TRP A 128 8.77 -9.80 12.26
C TRP A 128 9.58 -9.75 10.95
N TRP A 129 9.08 -9.06 9.95
CA TRP A 129 9.65 -9.02 8.60
C TRP A 129 9.66 -7.60 8.06
N ALA A 130 10.83 -7.07 7.78
CA ALA A 130 10.96 -5.77 7.14
C ALA A 130 10.34 -5.81 5.73
N SER A 131 9.65 -4.74 5.36
CA SER A 131 9.07 -4.66 4.02
C SER A 131 10.13 -4.38 2.97
N PRO A 132 10.25 -5.20 1.92
CA PRO A 132 11.05 -4.85 0.76
C PRO A 132 10.44 -3.74 -0.11
N VAL A 133 9.14 -3.46 0.04
CA VAL A 133 8.44 -2.38 -0.67
C VAL A 133 8.38 -1.13 0.19
N ARG A 134 8.85 -0.01 -0.35
CA ARG A 134 8.83 1.32 0.27
C ARG A 134 8.00 2.25 -0.60
N VAL A 135 7.18 3.07 0.03
CA VAL A 135 6.36 4.09 -0.62
C VAL A 135 6.73 5.42 0.00
N ARG A 136 7.19 6.36 -0.79
CA ARG A 136 7.48 7.73 -0.33
C ARG A 136 6.19 8.47 -0.06
N ASP A 137 6.25 9.52 0.74
CA ASP A 137 5.12 10.45 0.87
C ASP A 137 4.86 11.10 -0.49
N LEU A 138 3.60 11.10 -0.92
CA LEU A 138 3.19 11.62 -2.20
C LEU A 138 2.89 13.10 -2.06
N LEU A 139 3.80 13.93 -2.53
CA LEU A 139 3.63 15.37 -2.50
C LEU A 139 2.69 15.82 -3.62
N VAL A 140 1.91 16.86 -3.37
CA VAL A 140 1.07 17.46 -4.41
C VAL A 140 1.94 18.09 -5.50
N VAL A 141 1.53 17.98 -6.76
CA VAL A 141 2.16 18.69 -7.86
C VAL A 141 1.88 20.19 -7.69
N THR A 142 2.88 20.94 -7.22
CA THR A 142 2.70 22.31 -6.74
C THR A 142 2.25 23.28 -7.83
N ASP A 143 2.72 23.08 -9.07
CA ASP A 143 2.37 23.93 -10.21
C ASP A 143 0.90 23.75 -10.68
N GLU A 144 0.27 22.64 -10.28
CA GLU A 144 -1.12 22.32 -10.57
C GLU A 144 -2.05 22.53 -9.36
N TRP A 145 -1.47 22.81 -8.17
CA TRP A 145 -2.21 23.01 -6.94
C TRP A 145 -2.69 24.45 -6.80
N PHE A 146 -4.00 24.66 -6.77
CA PHE A 146 -4.59 26.00 -6.69
C PHE A 146 -4.80 26.53 -5.25
N GLY A 147 -4.26 25.83 -4.24
CA GLY A 147 -4.18 26.35 -2.86
C GLY A 147 -5.49 26.38 -2.08
N GLN A 148 -6.51 25.62 -2.48
CA GLN A 148 -7.82 25.63 -1.80
C GLN A 148 -8.28 24.22 -1.43
N PHE A 149 -8.88 24.12 -0.25
CA PHE A 149 -9.54 22.93 0.24
C PHE A 149 -11.06 23.13 0.23
N ASP A 150 -11.81 22.09 -0.12
CA ASP A 150 -13.24 22.09 0.09
C ASP A 150 -13.52 21.87 1.58
N VAL A 151 -14.44 22.65 2.15
CA VAL A 151 -14.98 22.39 3.47
C VAL A 151 -16.38 21.80 3.32
N ARG A 152 -16.60 20.65 3.93
CA ARG A 152 -17.88 19.95 3.90
C ARG A 152 -18.43 19.75 5.30
N ASP A 153 -19.74 19.87 5.43
CA ASP A 153 -20.43 19.61 6.68
C ASP A 153 -20.93 18.17 6.73
N GLY A 154 -20.74 17.54 7.86
CA GLY A 154 -21.31 16.26 8.21
C GLY A 154 -22.35 16.43 9.30
N VAL A 155 -23.49 15.72 9.19
CA VAL A 155 -24.57 15.77 10.16
C VAL A 155 -25.11 14.39 10.42
N ALA A 156 -25.47 14.11 11.68
CA ALA A 156 -26.26 12.93 12.01
C ALA A 156 -27.75 13.26 11.90
N ILE A 157 -28.50 12.46 11.18
CA ILE A 157 -29.94 12.61 11.06
C ILE A 157 -30.65 11.83 12.18
N ASP A 158 -31.50 12.51 12.94
CA ASP A 158 -32.43 11.89 13.87
C ASP A 158 -33.46 11.09 13.07
N ARG A 159 -33.53 9.81 13.30
CA ARG A 159 -34.34 8.90 12.50
C ARG A 159 -35.84 9.04 12.77
N ASP A 160 -36.21 9.48 13.95
CA ASP A 160 -37.63 9.65 14.35
C ASP A 160 -38.17 10.97 13.82
N LYS A 161 -37.36 12.02 13.79
CA LYS A 161 -37.77 13.38 13.38
C LYS A 161 -37.44 13.68 11.91
N GLY A 162 -36.51 12.92 11.29
CA GLY A 162 -36.04 13.20 9.95
C GLY A 162 -35.22 14.50 9.84
N THR A 163 -34.77 15.06 10.96
CA THR A 163 -34.03 16.33 11.05
C THR A 163 -32.61 16.09 11.55
N ALA A 164 -31.74 17.11 11.42
CA ALA A 164 -30.42 17.09 12.02
C ALA A 164 -30.52 16.93 13.56
N ALA A 165 -29.72 16.00 14.11
CA ALA A 165 -29.64 15.83 15.55
C ALA A 165 -28.80 16.95 16.17
N ASP A 166 -29.29 17.54 17.27
CA ASP A 166 -28.64 18.65 17.94
C ASP A 166 -27.23 18.31 18.42
N GLY A 167 -26.27 19.23 18.20
CA GLY A 167 -24.88 19.09 18.62
C GLY A 167 -24.07 18.04 17.86
N LYS A 168 -24.56 17.52 16.72
CA LYS A 168 -23.89 16.53 15.87
C LYS A 168 -23.53 17.05 14.48
N LEU A 169 -23.45 18.35 14.32
CA LEU A 169 -22.86 18.99 13.16
C LEU A 169 -21.33 19.02 13.35
N TYR A 170 -20.59 18.65 12.33
CA TYR A 170 -19.13 18.78 12.29
C TYR A 170 -18.71 19.14 10.87
N ASN A 171 -17.58 19.78 10.73
CA ASN A 171 -17.01 20.09 9.42
C ASN A 171 -15.70 19.35 9.18
N TYR A 172 -15.40 19.14 7.92
CA TYR A 172 -14.18 18.46 7.51
C TYR A 172 -13.65 18.99 6.19
N GLU A 173 -12.34 19.01 6.08
CA GLU A 173 -11.65 19.41 4.86
C GLU A 173 -11.50 18.24 3.91
N VAL A 174 -11.47 18.58 2.64
CA VAL A 174 -11.30 17.64 1.53
C VAL A 174 -10.38 18.28 0.50
N VAL A 175 -9.40 17.55 0.03
CA VAL A 175 -8.63 17.89 -1.16
C VAL A 175 -9.53 17.69 -2.37
N PRO A 176 -9.69 18.68 -3.25
CA PRO A 176 -10.59 18.58 -4.42
C PRO A 176 -10.20 17.46 -5.37
N ALA A 177 -11.20 16.93 -6.08
CA ALA A 177 -10.98 16.01 -7.20
C ALA A 177 -10.14 16.68 -8.30
N GLY A 178 -9.36 15.90 -9.03
CA GLY A 178 -8.40 16.35 -10.04
C GLY A 178 -7.03 16.71 -9.49
N THR A 179 -6.85 16.77 -8.15
CA THR A 179 -5.53 17.00 -7.57
C THR A 179 -4.59 15.86 -7.85
N ARG A 180 -3.38 16.17 -8.32
CA ARG A 180 -2.32 15.20 -8.66
C ARG A 180 -1.24 15.19 -7.58
N PHE A 181 -0.77 13.98 -7.27
CA PHE A 181 0.30 13.74 -6.31
C PHE A 181 1.40 12.90 -6.96
N GLU A 182 2.64 13.25 -6.71
CA GLU A 182 3.80 12.49 -7.21
C GLU A 182 3.89 11.14 -6.52
N LEU A 183 3.88 10.06 -7.30
CA LEU A 183 4.06 8.70 -6.81
C LEU A 183 5.50 8.27 -6.99
N HIS A 184 6.10 7.74 -5.92
CA HIS A 184 7.38 7.05 -5.99
C HIS A 184 7.37 5.82 -5.07
N ILE A 185 7.50 4.64 -5.69
CA ILE A 185 7.58 3.36 -4.99
C ILE A 185 8.93 2.72 -5.34
N GLU A 186 9.62 2.23 -4.33
CA GLU A 186 10.85 1.47 -4.45
C GLU A 186 10.64 0.06 -3.90
N ALA A 187 11.23 -0.93 -4.54
CA ALA A 187 11.24 -2.27 -4.00
C ALA A 187 12.59 -2.96 -4.25
N GLU A 188 13.16 -3.55 -3.19
CA GLU A 188 14.44 -4.21 -3.22
C GLU A 188 14.30 -5.72 -3.12
N ASN A 189 15.06 -6.46 -3.92
CA ASN A 189 15.18 -7.91 -3.84
C ASN A 189 13.85 -8.67 -3.90
N LEU A 190 12.86 -8.14 -4.62
CA LEU A 190 11.61 -8.85 -4.81
C LEU A 190 11.79 -10.07 -5.71
N ASP A 191 11.27 -11.21 -5.28
CA ASP A 191 11.07 -12.36 -6.15
C ASP A 191 10.08 -12.04 -7.27
N LYS A 192 10.15 -12.79 -8.37
CA LYS A 192 9.24 -12.58 -9.52
C LYS A 192 7.77 -12.61 -9.13
N TRP A 193 7.38 -13.49 -8.22
CA TRP A 193 6.00 -13.59 -7.77
C TRP A 193 5.56 -12.39 -6.91
N GLN A 194 6.47 -11.83 -6.09
CA GLN A 194 6.21 -10.61 -5.31
C GLN A 194 6.06 -9.40 -6.23
N ARG A 195 6.90 -9.29 -7.27
CA ARG A 195 6.74 -8.28 -8.33
C ARG A 195 5.37 -8.41 -9.00
N GLY A 196 4.91 -9.66 -9.23
CA GLY A 196 3.58 -9.95 -9.78
C GLY A 196 2.45 -9.49 -8.88
N LEU A 197 2.53 -9.75 -7.58
CA LEU A 197 1.55 -9.27 -6.59
C LEU A 197 1.51 -7.73 -6.54
N LEU A 198 2.68 -7.08 -6.47
CA LEU A 198 2.77 -5.62 -6.49
C LEU A 198 2.20 -5.04 -7.79
N TRP A 199 2.51 -5.66 -8.94
CA TRP A 199 2.00 -5.24 -10.24
C TRP A 199 0.49 -5.29 -10.34
N LEU A 200 -0.15 -6.32 -9.79
CA LEU A 200 -1.62 -6.40 -9.71
C LEU A 200 -2.20 -5.25 -8.88
N GLY A 201 -1.53 -4.86 -7.81
CA GLY A 201 -1.92 -3.68 -7.04
C GLY A 201 -1.82 -2.37 -7.83
N LEU A 202 -0.74 -2.19 -8.62
CA LEU A 202 -0.59 -1.03 -9.51
C LEU A 202 -1.70 -1.00 -10.57
N ARG A 203 -2.04 -2.15 -11.15
CA ARG A 203 -3.16 -2.26 -12.10
C ARG A 203 -4.50 -1.92 -11.46
N ALA A 204 -4.70 -2.25 -10.18
CA ALA A 204 -5.89 -1.84 -9.44
C ALA A 204 -5.93 -0.32 -9.22
N LEU A 205 -4.79 0.32 -8.93
CA LEU A 205 -4.69 1.79 -8.90
C LEU A 205 -4.97 2.43 -10.26
N GLU A 206 -4.43 1.87 -11.36
CA GLU A 206 -4.70 2.37 -12.72
C GLU A 206 -6.19 2.30 -13.10
N ARG A 207 -6.92 1.31 -12.58
CA ARG A 207 -8.37 1.18 -12.81
C ARG A 207 -9.24 2.03 -11.89
N GLY A 208 -8.63 2.66 -10.86
CA GLY A 208 -9.39 3.39 -9.85
C GLY A 208 -10.12 2.48 -8.84
N ASP A 209 -9.65 1.24 -8.65
CA ASP A 209 -10.29 0.27 -7.74
C ASP A 209 -9.88 0.46 -6.27
N VAL A 210 -8.88 1.31 -6.00
CA VAL A 210 -8.33 1.53 -4.66
C VAL A 210 -8.74 2.90 -4.13
N ALA A 211 -9.23 2.92 -2.89
CA ALA A 211 -9.53 4.17 -2.21
C ALA A 211 -8.51 4.43 -1.08
N VAL A 212 -8.09 5.69 -0.94
CA VAL A 212 -7.10 6.13 0.06
C VAL A 212 -7.72 7.13 1.02
N GLY A 213 -7.40 7.00 2.30
CA GLY A 213 -7.85 7.91 3.35
C GLY A 213 -9.21 7.55 3.94
N GLY A 214 -9.85 8.54 4.56
CA GLY A 214 -11.11 8.36 5.27
C GLY A 214 -12.36 8.71 4.45
N PHE A 215 -13.52 8.29 4.98
CA PHE A 215 -14.84 8.56 4.39
C PHE A 215 -15.08 7.92 3.01
N THR A 216 -14.42 6.81 2.72
CA THR A 216 -14.56 6.07 1.46
C THR A 216 -16.00 5.61 1.21
N SER A 217 -16.71 5.17 2.24
CA SER A 217 -18.14 4.84 2.18
C SER A 217 -19.06 6.05 1.91
N ARG A 218 -18.50 7.27 1.96
CA ARG A 218 -19.20 8.53 1.65
C ARG A 218 -18.76 9.14 0.32
N GLY A 219 -18.09 8.34 -0.51
CA GLY A 219 -17.67 8.72 -1.86
C GLY A 219 -16.35 9.48 -1.94
N LEU A 220 -15.55 9.53 -0.86
CA LEU A 220 -14.23 10.15 -0.88
C LEU A 220 -13.12 9.12 -1.11
N GLY A 221 -11.94 9.61 -1.51
CA GLY A 221 -10.71 8.85 -1.51
C GLY A 221 -10.46 7.99 -2.74
N TRP A 222 -11.31 7.98 -3.74
CA TRP A 222 -11.06 7.27 -4.98
C TRP A 222 -9.92 7.92 -5.76
N VAL A 223 -8.93 7.12 -6.11
CA VAL A 223 -7.70 7.58 -6.76
C VAL A 223 -7.37 6.72 -7.97
N ARG A 224 -6.68 7.30 -8.95
CA ARG A 224 -6.19 6.60 -10.13
C ARG A 224 -4.71 6.88 -10.35
N LEU A 225 -3.96 5.85 -10.71
CA LEU A 225 -2.57 5.98 -11.13
C LEU A 225 -2.51 6.31 -12.63
N GLU A 226 -1.84 7.41 -12.95
CA GLU A 226 -1.60 7.89 -14.31
C GLU A 226 -0.11 8.01 -14.60
N ASP A 227 0.25 7.98 -15.87
CA ASP A 227 1.62 8.18 -16.40
C ASP A 227 2.66 7.31 -15.67
N ARG A 228 2.30 6.05 -15.40
CA ARG A 228 3.17 5.12 -14.70
C ARG A 228 4.40 4.76 -15.54
N GLU A 229 5.57 4.99 -14.97
CA GLU A 229 6.84 4.47 -15.42
C GLU A 229 7.35 3.43 -14.41
N ALA A 230 7.97 2.36 -14.89
CA ALA A 230 8.56 1.35 -14.03
C ALA A 230 9.87 0.87 -14.62
N GLN A 231 10.92 0.81 -13.79
CA GLN A 231 12.26 0.41 -14.19
C GLN A 231 12.82 -0.64 -13.24
N LEU A 232 13.41 -1.68 -13.79
CA LEU A 232 14.09 -2.73 -13.03
C LEU A 232 15.60 -2.62 -13.21
N PHE A 233 16.31 -2.57 -12.10
CA PHE A 233 17.77 -2.64 -12.02
C PHE A 233 18.15 -4.00 -11.45
N GLU A 234 18.73 -4.87 -12.25
CA GLU A 234 19.08 -6.24 -11.87
C GLU A 234 20.43 -6.65 -12.47
N GLY A 235 21.25 -7.31 -11.66
CA GLY A 235 22.60 -7.69 -12.05
C GLY A 235 23.69 -6.70 -11.64
N ALA A 236 24.90 -7.20 -11.42
CA ALA A 236 25.99 -6.46 -10.80
C ALA A 236 26.38 -5.18 -11.57
N GLN A 237 26.42 -5.25 -12.90
CA GLN A 237 26.81 -4.08 -13.73
C GLN A 237 25.75 -3.00 -13.67
N VAL A 238 24.47 -3.37 -13.81
CA VAL A 238 23.33 -2.42 -13.75
C VAL A 238 23.24 -1.75 -12.38
N LEU A 239 23.51 -2.49 -11.30
CA LEU A 239 23.54 -1.92 -9.95
C LEU A 239 24.72 -0.96 -9.76
N LEU A 240 25.89 -1.24 -10.35
CA LEU A 240 27.02 -0.31 -10.35
C LEU A 240 26.71 0.96 -11.13
N ASP A 241 26.05 0.84 -12.27
CA ASP A 241 25.62 1.97 -13.10
C ASP A 241 24.61 2.85 -12.32
N LEU A 242 23.63 2.24 -11.65
CA LEU A 242 22.71 2.95 -10.76
C LEU A 242 23.46 3.72 -9.66
N MET A 243 24.42 3.09 -8.98
CA MET A 243 25.22 3.71 -7.92
C MET A 243 26.11 4.84 -8.46
N SER A 244 26.53 4.79 -9.71
CA SER A 244 27.32 5.85 -10.36
C SER A 244 26.47 7.01 -10.89
N GLY A 245 25.15 6.94 -10.76
CA GLY A 245 24.20 7.94 -11.23
C GLY A 245 23.84 7.81 -12.72
N ALA A 246 24.14 6.67 -13.34
CA ALA A 246 23.67 6.37 -14.68
C ALA A 246 22.23 5.84 -14.63
N GLU A 247 21.37 6.38 -15.48
CA GLU A 247 20.01 5.85 -15.68
C GLU A 247 20.12 4.61 -16.60
N ALA A 248 20.24 3.43 -15.98
CA ALA A 248 20.46 2.18 -16.69
C ALA A 248 19.40 1.11 -16.36
N GLY A 249 18.24 1.51 -15.82
CA GLY A 249 17.12 0.60 -15.53
C GLY A 249 16.46 0.10 -16.82
N GLU A 250 16.10 -1.17 -16.84
CA GLU A 250 15.28 -1.73 -17.91
C GLU A 250 13.80 -1.34 -17.69
N PRO A 251 13.18 -0.63 -18.64
CA PRO A 251 11.75 -0.32 -18.55
C PRO A 251 10.93 -1.61 -18.62
N ILE A 252 9.89 -1.69 -17.79
CA ILE A 252 9.05 -2.87 -17.70
C ILE A 252 8.03 -2.88 -18.82
N ASP A 253 8.15 -3.84 -19.72
CA ASP A 253 7.18 -4.07 -20.79
C ASP A 253 6.02 -5.00 -20.35
N ASP A 254 5.03 -5.14 -21.23
CA ASP A 254 3.85 -5.97 -20.97
C ASP A 254 4.18 -7.46 -20.87
N GLU A 255 5.22 -7.95 -21.55
CA GLU A 255 5.62 -9.36 -21.51
C GLU A 255 6.27 -9.70 -20.17
N GLN A 256 7.16 -8.83 -19.70
CA GLN A 256 7.81 -8.96 -18.42
C GLN A 256 6.78 -8.87 -17.27
N ALA A 257 5.84 -7.93 -17.36
CA ALA A 257 4.75 -7.81 -16.40
C ALA A 257 3.85 -9.07 -16.35
N LYS A 258 3.49 -9.63 -17.51
CA LYS A 258 2.78 -10.91 -17.60
C LYS A 258 3.56 -12.07 -16.99
N SER A 259 4.87 -12.12 -17.21
CA SER A 259 5.75 -13.12 -16.61
C SER A 259 5.70 -13.07 -15.08
N TRP A 260 5.71 -11.87 -14.49
CA TRP A 260 5.59 -11.69 -13.04
C TRP A 260 4.24 -12.13 -12.49
N VAL A 261 3.16 -11.75 -13.17
CA VAL A 261 1.79 -12.18 -12.79
C VAL A 261 1.64 -13.69 -12.88
N ASN A 262 2.22 -14.32 -13.90
CA ASN A 262 2.24 -15.78 -14.02
C ASN A 262 3.06 -16.46 -12.90
N ALA A 263 4.18 -15.84 -12.48
CA ALA A 263 4.95 -16.31 -11.34
C ALA A 263 4.14 -16.23 -10.03
N PHE A 264 3.37 -15.17 -9.83
CA PHE A 264 2.46 -15.05 -8.69
C PHE A 264 1.36 -16.13 -8.72
N ARG A 265 0.76 -16.38 -9.89
CA ARG A 265 -0.21 -17.47 -10.07
C ARG A 265 0.39 -18.83 -9.70
N ALA A 266 1.60 -19.11 -10.16
CA ALA A 266 2.29 -20.35 -9.82
C ALA A 266 2.57 -20.47 -8.31
N GLU A 267 2.85 -19.37 -7.64
CA GLU A 267 3.05 -19.35 -6.18
C GLU A 267 1.74 -19.60 -5.41
N LEU A 268 0.61 -19.03 -5.89
CA LEU A 268 -0.71 -19.36 -5.35
C LEU A 268 -1.03 -20.86 -5.48
N GLN A 269 -0.72 -21.47 -6.64
CA GLN A 269 -0.93 -22.90 -6.87
C GLN A 269 -0.09 -23.77 -5.93
N LYS A 270 1.17 -23.42 -5.68
CA LYS A 270 2.02 -24.10 -4.69
C LYS A 270 1.44 -24.05 -3.27
N ARG A 271 0.73 -22.99 -2.94
CA ARG A 271 0.05 -22.81 -1.65
C ARG A 271 -1.38 -23.36 -1.61
N GLY A 272 -1.77 -24.14 -2.64
CA GLY A 272 -3.01 -24.93 -2.67
C GLY A 272 -4.21 -24.22 -3.30
N VAL A 273 -4.04 -23.06 -3.93
CA VAL A 273 -5.10 -22.41 -4.71
C VAL A 273 -5.19 -23.11 -6.07
N GLN A 274 -6.16 -24.01 -6.21
CA GLN A 274 -6.44 -24.67 -7.49
C GLN A 274 -7.15 -23.68 -8.42
N ASP A 275 -6.80 -23.68 -9.71
CA ASP A 275 -7.39 -22.83 -10.75
C ASP A 275 -7.08 -21.30 -10.61
N ALA A 276 -5.96 -20.95 -9.96
CA ALA A 276 -5.46 -19.58 -9.91
C ALA A 276 -4.89 -19.12 -11.28
#